data_df7b99095eaad8dfa986007aac094193
#
_entry.id   df7b99095eaad8dfa986007aac094193
#
_cell.length_a   1.000
_cell.length_b   1.000
_cell.length_c   1.000
_cell.angle_alpha   90.00
_cell.angle_beta   90.00
_cell.angle_gamma   90.00
#
_symmetry.space_group_name_H-M   'P 1'
#
loop_
_entity.id
_entity.type
_entity.pdbx_description
1 polymer ?
#
loop_
_entity_poly.entity_id
_entity_poly.type
_entity_poly.pdbx_seq_one_letter_code
_entity_poly.pdbx_strand_id
1 'polypeptide(L)'
;MANGIYTILLLIMSNVFMTFAWYGHLRLQQSGISNNWPLYLVIAFSWVIAFFEYCCQVPANRIGFVDNGGPFNLVQLKVIQECISLVVFAIIANFIFQREQLHWNHAAAALCLVAAVYFVFMKP
;
A
#
# COMPACT_ATOMS: atom_id res chain seq x y z
N MET A 1 -15.36 -5.76 15.46
CA MET A 1 -15.18 -6.70 14.32
C MET A 1 -15.38 -6.02 12.97
N ALA A 2 -16.56 -5.43 12.75
CA ALA A 2 -16.81 -4.77 11.48
C ALA A 2 -15.81 -3.66 11.19
N ASN A 3 -15.42 -2.88 12.19
CA ASN A 3 -14.46 -1.80 12.00
C ASN A 3 -13.09 -2.32 11.55
N GLY A 4 -12.68 -3.47 12.06
CA GLY A 4 -11.41 -4.06 11.63
C GLY A 4 -11.44 -4.48 10.18
N ILE A 5 -12.54 -5.09 9.75
CA ILE A 5 -12.72 -5.52 8.36
C ILE A 5 -12.75 -4.31 7.43
N TYR A 6 -13.51 -3.28 7.77
CA TYR A 6 -13.57 -2.06 6.96
C TYR A 6 -12.21 -1.39 6.87
N THR A 7 -11.46 -1.34 7.98
CA THR A 7 -10.12 -0.79 8.00
C THR A 7 -9.21 -1.51 7.01
N ILE A 8 -9.22 -2.85 7.05
CA ILE A 8 -8.36 -3.64 6.17
C ILE A 8 -8.75 -3.47 4.72
N LEU A 9 -10.04 -3.49 4.40
CA LEU A 9 -10.52 -3.31 3.03
C LEU A 9 -10.14 -1.93 2.49
N LEU A 10 -10.32 -0.89 3.29
CA LEU A 10 -9.95 0.46 2.90
C LEU A 10 -8.44 0.61 2.73
N LEU A 11 -7.65 -0.05 3.58
CA LEU A 11 -6.19 -0.03 3.44
C LEU A 11 -5.74 -0.75 2.16
N ILE A 12 -6.39 -1.85 1.80
CA ILE A 12 -6.09 -2.54 0.54
C ILE A 12 -6.35 -1.60 -0.64
N MET A 13 -7.53 -0.98 -0.67
CA MET A 13 -7.87 -0.04 -1.73
C MET A 13 -6.92 1.16 -1.76
N SER A 14 -6.60 1.71 -0.60
CA SER A 14 -5.65 2.79 -0.45
C SER A 14 -4.29 2.43 -1.04
N ASN A 15 -3.81 1.24 -0.77
CA ASN A 15 -2.49 0.83 -1.25
C ASN A 15 -2.47 0.53 -2.74
N VAL A 16 -3.60 0.14 -3.33
CA VAL A 16 -3.70 0.05 -4.79
C VAL A 16 -3.48 1.43 -5.40
N PHE A 17 -4.18 2.45 -4.90
CA PHE A 17 -3.98 3.82 -5.39
C PHE A 17 -2.57 4.30 -5.14
N MET A 18 -2.01 4.02 -3.96
CA MET A 18 -0.68 4.51 -3.62
C MET A 18 0.40 3.86 -4.47
N THR A 19 0.24 2.58 -4.81
CA THR A 19 1.18 1.92 -5.72
C THR A 19 1.18 2.62 -7.08
N PHE A 20 0.02 2.98 -7.59
CA PHE A 20 -0.05 3.75 -8.83
C PHE A 20 0.50 5.17 -8.67
N ALA A 21 0.29 5.80 -7.50
CA ALA A 21 0.86 7.11 -7.25
C ALA A 21 2.39 7.08 -7.24
N TRP A 22 2.97 6.04 -6.64
CA TRP A 22 4.43 5.91 -6.57
C TRP A 22 5.04 5.50 -7.90
N TYR A 23 4.42 4.60 -8.62
CA TYR A 23 5.08 3.90 -9.73
C TYR A 23 4.32 3.93 -11.04
N GLY A 24 3.10 4.47 -11.05
CA GLY A 24 2.30 4.52 -12.28
C GLY A 24 2.98 5.32 -13.38
N HIS A 25 3.68 6.41 -13.01
CA HIS A 25 4.40 7.20 -13.99
C HIS A 25 5.52 6.39 -14.64
N LEU A 26 6.13 5.46 -13.92
CA LEU A 26 7.15 4.58 -14.49
C LEU A 26 6.55 3.63 -15.51
N ARG A 27 5.35 3.12 -15.23
CA ARG A 27 4.64 2.27 -16.18
C ARG A 27 4.29 3.04 -17.46
N LEU A 28 3.83 4.28 -17.32
CA LEU A 28 3.55 5.11 -18.48
C LEU A 28 4.82 5.38 -19.28
N GLN A 29 5.94 5.58 -18.61
CA GLN A 29 7.23 5.76 -19.27
C GLN A 29 7.63 4.50 -20.04
N GLN A 30 7.45 3.32 -19.46
CA GLN A 30 7.77 2.06 -20.12
C GLN A 30 6.95 1.86 -21.39
N SER A 31 5.68 2.28 -21.37
CA SER A 31 4.80 2.14 -22.52
C SER A 31 4.97 3.27 -23.54
N GLY A 32 5.84 4.24 -23.25
CA GLY A 32 6.11 5.35 -24.17
C GLY A 32 5.12 6.50 -24.12
N ILE A 33 4.11 6.42 -23.25
CA ILE A 33 3.07 7.44 -23.21
C ILE A 33 3.59 8.75 -22.61
N SER A 34 4.42 8.67 -21.58
CA SER A 34 4.84 9.85 -20.81
C SER A 34 6.31 10.20 -21.01
N ASN A 35 6.96 9.69 -22.06
CA ASN A 35 8.40 9.91 -22.26
C ASN A 35 8.77 11.40 -22.33
N ASN A 36 7.88 12.22 -22.85
CA ASN A 36 8.14 13.64 -23.07
C ASN A 36 7.52 14.54 -22.00
N TRP A 37 6.94 13.95 -20.94
CA TRP A 37 6.33 14.74 -19.89
C TRP A 37 7.38 15.40 -19.02
N PRO A 38 7.24 16.70 -18.71
CA PRO A 38 8.14 17.34 -17.76
C PRO A 38 7.92 16.79 -16.35
N LEU A 39 8.96 16.92 -15.53
CA LEU A 39 8.92 16.37 -14.17
C LEU A 39 7.73 16.89 -13.35
N TYR A 40 7.43 18.20 -13.48
CA TYR A 40 6.32 18.76 -12.69
C TYR A 40 4.98 18.14 -13.07
N LEU A 41 4.79 17.76 -14.31
CA LEU A 41 3.56 17.13 -14.75
C LEU A 41 3.44 15.72 -14.18
N VAL A 42 4.54 14.98 -14.14
CA VAL A 42 4.59 13.64 -13.54
C VAL A 42 4.27 13.73 -12.05
N ILE A 43 4.83 14.70 -11.36
CA ILE A 43 4.55 14.91 -9.93
C ILE A 43 3.07 15.22 -9.71
N ALA A 44 2.48 16.08 -10.54
CA ALA A 44 1.07 16.42 -10.45
C ALA A 44 0.18 15.20 -10.68
N PHE A 45 0.53 14.37 -11.65
CA PHE A 45 -0.19 13.13 -11.93
C PHE A 45 -0.19 12.21 -10.71
N SER A 46 0.98 11.99 -10.13
CA SER A 46 1.11 11.15 -8.94
C SER A 46 0.35 11.75 -7.75
N TRP A 47 0.40 13.06 -7.60
CA TRP A 47 -0.29 13.76 -6.52
C TRP A 47 -1.80 13.58 -6.60
N VAL A 48 -2.37 13.66 -7.80
CA VAL A 48 -3.80 13.45 -7.99
C VAL A 48 -4.20 12.04 -7.56
N ILE A 49 -3.40 11.03 -7.94
CA ILE A 49 -3.68 9.65 -7.52
C ILE A 49 -3.56 9.52 -6.00
N ALA A 50 -2.57 10.16 -5.39
CA ALA A 50 -2.39 10.14 -3.94
C ALA A 50 -3.57 10.78 -3.21
N PHE A 51 -4.22 11.76 -3.80
CA PHE A 51 -5.43 12.34 -3.22
C PHE A 51 -6.51 11.28 -3.03
N PHE A 52 -6.74 10.47 -4.04
CA PHE A 52 -7.72 9.38 -3.93
C PHE A 52 -7.28 8.34 -2.91
N GLU A 53 -5.97 8.09 -2.82
CA GLU A 53 -5.43 7.19 -1.81
C GLU A 53 -5.78 7.69 -0.41
N TYR A 54 -5.58 8.98 -0.13
CA TYR A 54 -5.91 9.54 1.17
C TYR A 54 -7.40 9.47 1.48
N CYS A 55 -8.26 9.52 0.47
CA CYS A 55 -9.69 9.35 0.66
C CYS A 55 -10.04 7.96 1.21
N CYS A 56 -9.16 6.99 1.00
CA CYS A 56 -9.32 5.63 1.53
C CYS A 56 -8.53 5.44 2.82
N GLN A 57 -7.29 5.95 2.87
CA GLN A 57 -6.38 5.68 3.99
C GLN A 57 -6.80 6.42 5.27
N VAL A 58 -7.15 7.70 5.16
CA VAL A 58 -7.51 8.47 6.34
C VAL A 58 -8.76 7.90 7.03
N PRO A 59 -9.85 7.59 6.31
CA PRO A 59 -10.97 6.90 6.95
C PRO A 59 -10.59 5.55 7.53
N ALA A 60 -9.72 4.79 6.85
CA ALA A 60 -9.30 3.47 7.34
C ALA A 60 -8.60 3.60 8.69
N ASN A 61 -7.65 4.52 8.79
CA ASN A 61 -6.93 4.72 10.04
C ASN A 61 -7.85 5.26 11.14
N ARG A 62 -8.77 6.13 10.78
CA ARG A 62 -9.68 6.71 11.74
C ARG A 62 -10.66 5.67 12.31
N ILE A 63 -11.19 4.82 11.45
CA ILE A 63 -12.11 3.76 11.87
C ILE A 63 -11.37 2.70 12.69
N GLY A 64 -10.14 2.37 12.29
CA GLY A 64 -9.38 1.30 12.91
C GLY A 64 -8.68 1.65 14.20
N PHE A 65 -8.54 2.95 14.50
CA PHE A 65 -7.78 3.39 15.66
C PHE A 65 -8.56 3.15 16.95
N VAL A 66 -7.85 2.66 17.96
CA VAL A 66 -8.47 2.25 19.24
C VAL A 66 -9.17 3.42 19.94
N ASP A 67 -8.64 4.63 19.85
CA ASP A 67 -9.26 5.80 20.47
C ASP A 67 -10.61 6.16 19.83
N ASN A 68 -10.86 5.70 18.62
CA ASN A 68 -12.12 5.91 17.91
C ASN A 68 -13.01 4.67 17.92
N GLY A 69 -12.74 3.73 18.80
CA GLY A 69 -13.52 2.50 18.90
C GLY A 69 -13.07 1.38 18.01
N GLY A 70 -11.95 1.53 17.32
CA GLY A 70 -11.40 0.49 16.46
C GLY A 70 -10.56 -0.52 17.21
N PRO A 71 -10.19 -1.64 16.55
CA PRO A 71 -9.46 -2.71 17.19
C PRO A 71 -7.94 -2.54 17.24
N PHE A 72 -7.38 -1.51 16.59
CA PHE A 72 -5.94 -1.41 16.37
C PHE A 72 -5.34 -0.19 17.07
N ASN A 73 -4.15 -0.36 17.65
CA ASN A 73 -3.37 0.78 18.12
C ASN A 73 -2.53 1.32 16.96
N LEU A 74 -1.80 2.41 17.20
CA LEU A 74 -1.06 3.09 16.15
C LEU A 74 0.01 2.19 15.50
N VAL A 75 0.77 1.45 16.33
CA VAL A 75 1.82 0.57 15.82
C VAL A 75 1.22 -0.54 14.97
N GLN A 76 0.11 -1.12 15.43
CA GLN A 76 -0.58 -2.18 14.68
C GLN A 76 -1.08 -1.68 13.33
N LEU A 77 -1.65 -0.48 13.30
CA LEU A 77 -2.10 0.12 12.03
C LEU A 77 -0.94 0.28 11.06
N LYS A 78 0.20 0.76 11.55
CA LYS A 78 1.36 0.98 10.68
C LYS A 78 1.89 -0.34 10.13
N VAL A 79 2.02 -1.37 10.96
CA VAL A 79 2.54 -2.66 10.51
C VAL A 79 1.58 -3.31 9.52
N ILE A 80 0.27 -3.27 9.77
CA ILE A 80 -0.73 -3.79 8.85
C ILE A 80 -0.62 -3.08 7.50
N GLN A 81 -0.50 -1.75 7.53
CA GLN A 81 -0.37 -0.96 6.30
C GLN A 81 0.86 -1.36 5.50
N GLU A 82 2.00 -1.54 6.17
CA GLU A 82 3.23 -1.93 5.48
C GLU A 82 3.11 -3.30 4.84
N CYS A 83 2.51 -4.26 5.53
CA CYS A 83 2.32 -5.59 4.99
C CYS A 83 1.37 -5.56 3.79
N ILE A 84 0.25 -4.85 3.88
CA ILE A 84 -0.69 -4.72 2.78
C ILE A 84 -0.02 -4.02 1.60
N SER A 85 0.75 -2.96 1.89
CA SER A 85 1.44 -2.21 0.85
C SER A 85 2.38 -3.10 0.04
N LEU A 86 3.16 -3.93 0.71
CA LEU A 86 4.11 -4.80 0.03
C LEU A 86 3.42 -5.91 -0.74
N VAL A 87 2.35 -6.50 -0.20
CA VAL A 87 1.59 -7.53 -0.92
C VAL A 87 0.93 -6.92 -2.16
N VAL A 88 0.27 -5.78 -2.02
CA VAL A 88 -0.37 -5.11 -3.15
C VAL A 88 0.67 -4.72 -4.19
N PHE A 89 1.80 -4.16 -3.75
CA PHE A 89 2.87 -3.80 -4.67
C PHE A 89 3.39 -5.02 -5.43
N ALA A 90 3.61 -6.15 -4.74
CA ALA A 90 4.12 -7.35 -5.39
C ALA A 90 3.16 -7.86 -6.46
N ILE A 91 1.85 -7.86 -6.15
CA ILE A 91 0.84 -8.30 -7.10
C ILE A 91 0.80 -7.37 -8.32
N ILE A 92 0.77 -6.06 -8.08
CA ILE A 92 0.67 -5.09 -9.16
C ILE A 92 1.95 -5.09 -10.01
N ALA A 93 3.10 -5.15 -9.37
CA ALA A 93 4.38 -5.17 -10.09
C ALA A 93 4.48 -6.39 -11.01
N ASN A 94 4.04 -7.54 -10.50
CA ASN A 94 4.10 -8.77 -11.28
C ASN A 94 3.18 -8.73 -12.50
N PHE A 95 1.98 -8.14 -12.33
CA PHE A 95 1.01 -8.11 -13.43
C PHE A 95 1.20 -6.93 -14.38
N ILE A 96 1.59 -5.76 -13.88
CA ILE A 96 1.60 -4.55 -14.68
C ILE A 96 2.99 -4.28 -15.27
N PHE A 97 4.03 -4.34 -14.44
CA PHE A 97 5.38 -4.03 -14.91
C PHE A 97 6.00 -5.18 -15.69
N GLN A 98 5.70 -6.42 -15.34
CA GLN A 98 6.10 -7.64 -16.06
C GLN A 98 7.61 -7.87 -16.16
N ARG A 99 8.43 -6.87 -15.82
CA ARG A 99 9.89 -7.00 -15.78
C ARG A 99 10.40 -7.42 -14.42
N GLU A 100 9.56 -7.25 -13.40
CA GLU A 100 9.93 -7.60 -12.04
C GLU A 100 9.57 -9.06 -11.80
N GLN A 101 10.55 -9.87 -11.45
CA GLN A 101 10.33 -11.26 -11.14
C GLN A 101 10.50 -11.50 -9.65
N LEU A 102 9.56 -12.26 -9.09
CA LEU A 102 9.61 -12.60 -7.68
C LEU A 102 10.48 -13.85 -7.53
N HIS A 103 11.51 -13.74 -6.71
CA HIS A 103 12.44 -14.81 -6.42
C HIS A 103 12.25 -15.31 -4.99
N TRP A 104 12.99 -16.37 -4.61
CA TRP A 104 12.88 -16.92 -3.27
C TRP A 104 13.23 -15.91 -2.17
N ASN A 105 14.12 -14.95 -2.45
CA ASN A 105 14.45 -13.91 -1.48
C ASN A 105 13.26 -13.02 -1.17
N HIS A 106 12.36 -12.83 -2.12
CA HIS A 106 11.11 -12.11 -1.87
C HIS A 106 10.18 -12.91 -0.95
N ALA A 107 10.16 -14.23 -1.11
CA ALA A 107 9.41 -15.09 -0.20
C ALA A 107 9.97 -15.02 1.22
N ALA A 108 11.29 -14.99 1.37
CA ALA A 108 11.92 -14.82 2.68
C ALA A 108 11.54 -13.48 3.32
N ALA A 109 11.51 -12.41 2.52
CA ALA A 109 11.09 -11.10 3.00
C ALA A 109 9.63 -11.12 3.46
N ALA A 110 8.76 -11.80 2.71
CA ALA A 110 7.36 -11.92 3.10
C ALA A 110 7.20 -12.67 4.42
N LEU A 111 8.00 -13.72 4.63
CA LEU A 111 8.00 -14.43 5.91
C LEU A 111 8.43 -13.52 7.06
N CYS A 112 9.41 -12.66 6.84
CA CYS A 112 9.83 -11.69 7.85
C CYS A 112 8.71 -10.72 8.20
N LEU A 113 7.93 -10.31 7.20
CA LEU A 113 6.78 -9.43 7.44
C LEU A 113 5.69 -10.14 8.24
N VAL A 114 5.42 -11.41 7.95
CA VAL A 114 4.46 -12.20 8.73
C VAL A 114 4.94 -12.29 10.17
N ALA A 115 6.23 -12.53 10.40
CA ALA A 115 6.79 -12.56 11.73
C ALA A 115 6.65 -11.20 12.43
N ALA A 116 6.87 -10.10 11.69
CA ALA A 116 6.70 -8.76 12.25
C ALA A 116 5.28 -8.52 12.72
N VAL A 117 4.28 -8.93 11.94
CA VAL A 117 2.88 -8.80 12.33
C VAL A 117 2.61 -9.61 13.60
N TYR A 118 3.11 -10.85 13.64
CA TYR A 118 2.93 -11.71 14.80
C TYR A 118 3.48 -11.05 16.07
N PHE A 119 4.70 -10.51 16.02
CA PHE A 119 5.30 -9.89 17.17
C PHE A 119 4.58 -8.62 17.61
N VAL A 120 4.07 -7.84 16.67
CA VAL A 120 3.36 -6.60 16.99
C VAL A 120 2.04 -6.89 17.71
N PHE A 121 1.38 -7.99 17.35
CA PHE A 121 0.10 -8.36 17.98
C PHE A 121 0.27 -9.21 19.23
N MET A 122 1.48 -9.68 19.48
CA MET A 122 1.77 -10.47 20.67
C MET A 122 1.78 -9.57 21.91
N LYS A 123 1.18 -10.04 22.99
CA LYS A 123 1.22 -9.31 24.25
C LYS A 123 2.54 -9.61 24.96
N PRO A 124 3.26 -8.56 25.41
CA PRO A 124 4.53 -8.77 26.11
C PRO A 124 4.35 -9.41 27.49
#